data_0a708b81cf12ffdfe38dd818a0418ed5
#
_entry.id   0a708b81cf12ffdfe38dd818a0418ed5
#
_cell.length_a   1.000
_cell.length_b   1.000
_cell.length_c   1.000
_cell.angle_alpha   90.00
_cell.angle_beta   90.00
_cell.angle_gamma   90.00
#
_symmetry.space_group_name_H-M   'P 1'
#
loop_
_entity.id
_entity.type
_entity.pdbx_description
1 polymer ?
#
loop_
_entity_poly.entity_id
_entity_poly.type
_entity_poly.pdbx_seq_one_letter_code
_entity_poly.pdbx_strand_id
1 'polypeptide(L)'
;MLAYSPQVLVIAPSVPATTVREFVTYAKANPGRLNFGFGLGTLPQILGESFKAVTGTDIASIPYKGGAQAITDMLGGRIQMNFGTTATLLPLIQQGKVRALAVTTQARSKDLPDVPTMVESGLPELALTFSAGLLAPAGTPADIVHKLNFETNEAMKTPELTAGMAKLGFEPQIWPTENYAAFLVEEMRRWPPIVKAAGVKPE
;
A
#
# COMPACT_ATOMS: atom_id res chain seq x y z
N MET A 1 -2.09 13.04 12.28
CA MET A 1 -2.38 11.84 11.47
C MET A 1 -3.87 11.65 11.41
N LEU A 2 -4.43 11.38 10.26
CA LEU A 2 -5.86 11.04 10.13
C LEU A 2 -6.03 9.53 9.95
N ALA A 3 -5.33 8.97 8.98
CA ALA A 3 -5.46 7.58 8.61
C ALA A 3 -4.29 7.07 7.79
N TYR A 4 -4.19 5.77 7.67
CA TYR A 4 -3.38 5.12 6.66
C TYR A 4 -4.24 4.17 5.82
N SER A 5 -3.75 3.83 4.62
CA SER A 5 -4.38 2.87 3.73
C SER A 5 -3.44 1.69 3.50
N PRO A 6 -3.77 0.52 4.06
CA PRO A 6 -3.02 -0.71 3.82
C PRO A 6 -3.04 -1.10 2.35
N GLN A 7 -1.91 -1.56 1.85
CA GLN A 7 -1.82 -2.18 0.53
C GLN A 7 -1.65 -3.69 0.66
N VAL A 8 -2.09 -4.41 -0.34
CA VAL A 8 -1.90 -5.85 -0.43
C VAL A 8 -1.28 -6.23 -1.78
N LEU A 9 -0.27 -7.09 -1.76
CA LEU A 9 0.24 -7.75 -2.94
C LEU A 9 -0.71 -8.86 -3.33
N VAL A 10 -1.23 -8.77 -4.54
CA VAL A 10 -2.05 -9.83 -5.15
C VAL A 10 -1.43 -10.33 -6.44
N ILE A 11 -1.68 -11.60 -6.74
CA ILE A 11 -1.31 -12.25 -7.99
C ILE A 11 -2.54 -12.86 -8.67
N ALA A 12 -2.46 -13.01 -9.99
CA ALA A 12 -3.47 -13.72 -10.76
C ALA A 12 -3.51 -15.21 -10.37
N PRO A 13 -4.68 -15.86 -10.32
CA PRO A 13 -4.80 -17.26 -9.95
C PRO A 13 -4.04 -18.23 -10.86
N SER A 14 -3.74 -17.80 -12.09
CA SER A 14 -2.93 -18.56 -13.06
C SER A 14 -1.45 -18.70 -12.66
N VAL A 15 -0.97 -17.86 -11.73
CA VAL A 15 0.40 -17.96 -11.20
C VAL A 15 0.43 -19.03 -10.11
N PRO A 16 1.25 -20.11 -10.24
CA PRO A 16 1.28 -21.22 -9.31
C PRO A 16 2.14 -20.90 -8.07
N ALA A 17 1.75 -19.90 -7.31
CA ALA A 17 2.39 -19.47 -6.07
C ALA A 17 1.34 -19.16 -5.00
N THR A 18 1.64 -19.49 -3.75
CA THR A 18 0.79 -19.23 -2.57
C THR A 18 1.47 -18.37 -1.53
N THR A 19 2.78 -18.17 -1.67
CA THR A 19 3.60 -17.32 -0.81
C THR A 19 4.43 -16.34 -1.63
N VAL A 20 4.90 -15.27 -0.99
CA VAL A 20 5.83 -14.32 -1.64
C VAL A 20 7.08 -15.01 -2.12
N ARG A 21 7.64 -15.94 -1.34
CA ARG A 21 8.83 -16.71 -1.70
C ARG A 21 8.62 -17.54 -2.97
N GLU A 22 7.50 -18.26 -3.04
CA GLU A 22 7.16 -19.05 -4.23
C GLU A 22 6.95 -18.15 -5.45
N PHE A 23 6.30 -17.00 -5.28
CA PHE A 23 6.11 -16.03 -6.34
C PHE A 23 7.46 -15.49 -6.87
N VAL A 24 8.37 -15.11 -5.99
CA VAL A 24 9.73 -14.68 -6.37
C VAL A 24 10.47 -15.79 -7.12
N THR A 25 10.41 -17.03 -6.64
CA THR A 25 11.02 -18.18 -7.31
C THR A 25 10.44 -18.38 -8.70
N TYR A 26 9.11 -18.34 -8.82
CA TYR A 26 8.42 -18.46 -10.10
C TYR A 26 8.78 -17.33 -11.07
N ALA A 27 8.80 -16.07 -10.60
CA ALA A 27 9.16 -14.91 -11.41
C ALA A 27 10.60 -15.00 -11.93
N LYS A 28 11.55 -15.45 -11.10
CA LYS A 28 12.95 -15.67 -11.51
C LYS A 28 13.11 -16.79 -12.54
N ALA A 29 12.27 -17.81 -12.48
CA ALA A 29 12.25 -18.88 -13.47
C ALA A 29 11.57 -18.48 -14.80
N ASN A 30 10.83 -17.35 -14.82
CA ASN A 30 10.09 -16.86 -15.98
C ASN A 30 10.39 -15.38 -16.26
N PRO A 31 11.64 -14.99 -16.53
CA PRO A 31 12.03 -13.60 -16.72
C PRO A 31 11.28 -12.97 -17.91
N GLY A 32 10.77 -11.75 -17.72
CA GLY A 32 10.05 -10.97 -18.73
C GLY A 32 8.66 -11.54 -19.12
N ARG A 33 8.19 -12.62 -18.48
CA ARG A 33 6.90 -13.24 -18.81
C ARG A 33 5.74 -12.80 -17.93
N LEU A 34 6.02 -12.12 -16.85
CA LEU A 34 5.01 -11.59 -15.94
C LEU A 34 4.87 -10.10 -16.12
N ASN A 35 3.66 -9.61 -15.95
CA ASN A 35 3.31 -8.20 -16.02
C ASN A 35 2.83 -7.70 -14.65
N PHE A 36 3.37 -6.56 -14.23
CA PHE A 36 2.93 -5.80 -13.07
C PHE A 36 2.14 -4.56 -13.53
N GLY A 37 0.87 -4.45 -13.14
CA GLY A 37 0.01 -3.32 -13.48
C GLY A 37 -0.11 -2.32 -12.33
N PHE A 38 -0.07 -1.00 -12.63
CA PHE A 38 -0.17 0.07 -11.63
C PHE A 38 -0.70 1.37 -12.21
N GLY A 39 -1.27 2.23 -11.36
CA GLY A 39 -1.53 3.62 -11.72
C GLY A 39 -0.25 4.46 -11.67
N LEU A 40 -0.05 5.34 -12.65
CA LEU A 40 1.11 6.26 -12.65
C LEU A 40 1.08 7.19 -11.44
N GLY A 41 2.25 7.47 -10.85
CA GLY A 41 2.42 8.38 -9.71
C GLY A 41 1.83 7.87 -8.41
N THR A 42 1.52 6.58 -8.27
CA THR A 42 0.87 6.01 -7.09
C THR A 42 1.81 5.16 -6.24
N LEU A 43 1.45 4.95 -4.97
CA LEU A 43 2.18 4.03 -4.08
C LEU A 43 2.29 2.59 -4.66
N PRO A 44 1.27 1.99 -5.29
CA PRO A 44 1.43 0.72 -6.00
C PRO A 44 2.59 0.68 -7.00
N GLN A 45 2.85 1.75 -7.75
CA GLN A 45 4.02 1.82 -8.63
C GLN A 45 5.32 1.68 -7.84
N ILE A 46 5.48 2.46 -6.77
CA ILE A 46 6.68 2.44 -5.94
C ILE A 46 6.88 1.05 -5.31
N LEU A 47 5.80 0.45 -4.78
CA LEU A 47 5.84 -0.90 -4.20
C LEU A 47 6.28 -1.96 -5.22
N GLY A 48 5.73 -1.93 -6.43
CA GLY A 48 6.06 -2.90 -7.46
C GLY A 48 7.49 -2.74 -7.98
N GLU A 49 7.94 -1.52 -8.23
CA GLU A 49 9.33 -1.27 -8.67
C GLU A 49 10.32 -1.63 -7.55
N SER A 50 10.02 -1.28 -6.30
CA SER A 50 10.83 -1.69 -5.15
C SER A 50 10.84 -3.21 -4.97
N PHE A 51 9.70 -3.89 -5.16
CA PHE A 51 9.62 -5.36 -5.12
C PHE A 51 10.57 -5.99 -6.14
N LYS A 52 10.55 -5.51 -7.39
CA LYS A 52 11.45 -5.99 -8.45
C LYS A 52 12.92 -5.78 -8.09
N ALA A 53 13.24 -4.58 -7.60
CA ALA A 53 14.62 -4.22 -7.23
C ALA A 53 15.15 -5.09 -6.07
N VAL A 54 14.37 -5.24 -4.99
CA VAL A 54 14.77 -6.00 -3.79
C VAL A 54 14.86 -7.50 -4.09
N THR A 55 13.91 -8.03 -4.89
CA THR A 55 13.87 -9.46 -5.18
C THR A 55 14.73 -9.87 -6.38
N GLY A 56 15.19 -8.92 -7.19
CA GLY A 56 15.93 -9.19 -8.44
C GLY A 56 15.08 -9.95 -9.46
N THR A 57 13.78 -9.64 -9.54
CA THR A 57 12.85 -10.26 -10.50
C THR A 57 12.67 -9.39 -11.74
N ASP A 58 12.61 -10.02 -12.91
CA ASP A 58 12.31 -9.36 -14.19
C ASP A 58 10.81 -9.51 -14.50
N ILE A 59 10.03 -8.51 -14.04
CA ILE A 59 8.58 -8.40 -14.25
C ILE A 59 8.33 -7.11 -15.03
N ALA A 60 7.63 -7.18 -16.15
CA ALA A 60 7.35 -6.02 -16.99
C ALA A 60 6.37 -5.05 -16.29
N SER A 61 6.71 -3.78 -16.28
CA SER A 61 5.91 -2.70 -15.66
C SER A 61 4.93 -2.12 -16.67
N ILE A 62 3.64 -2.25 -16.41
CA ILE A 62 2.56 -1.80 -17.30
C ILE A 62 1.80 -0.63 -16.63
N PRO A 63 2.03 0.61 -17.08
CA PRO A 63 1.36 1.78 -16.52
C PRO A 63 -0.06 1.93 -17.04
N TYR A 64 -0.95 2.35 -16.14
CA TYR A 64 -2.35 2.69 -16.42
C TYR A 64 -2.66 4.10 -15.91
N LYS A 65 -3.72 4.72 -16.44
CA LYS A 65 -4.22 6.02 -15.94
C LYS A 65 -4.76 5.92 -14.51
N GLY A 66 -5.10 4.72 -14.02
CA GLY A 66 -5.58 4.47 -12.68
C GLY A 66 -5.61 2.98 -12.34
N GLY A 67 -5.61 2.67 -11.03
CA GLY A 67 -5.52 1.29 -10.54
C GLY A 67 -6.67 0.38 -10.99
N ALA A 68 -7.88 0.93 -11.20
CA ALA A 68 -9.03 0.14 -11.63
C ALA A 68 -8.83 -0.55 -12.99
N GLN A 69 -8.15 0.11 -13.93
CA GLN A 69 -7.84 -0.48 -15.24
C GLN A 69 -6.86 -1.64 -15.10
N ALA A 70 -5.83 -1.49 -14.26
CA ALA A 70 -4.89 -2.56 -13.98
C ALA A 70 -5.57 -3.81 -13.37
N ILE A 71 -6.54 -3.59 -12.47
CA ILE A 71 -7.34 -4.69 -11.89
C ILE A 71 -8.18 -5.37 -12.99
N THR A 72 -8.83 -4.61 -13.87
CA THR A 72 -9.61 -5.18 -14.97
C THR A 72 -8.74 -6.07 -15.87
N ASP A 73 -7.54 -5.60 -16.23
CA ASP A 73 -6.60 -6.38 -17.05
C ASP A 73 -5.99 -7.57 -16.28
N MET A 74 -5.88 -7.48 -14.96
CA MET A 74 -5.52 -8.63 -14.12
C MET A 74 -6.59 -9.72 -14.15
N LEU A 75 -7.86 -9.33 -14.04
CA LEU A 75 -8.98 -10.26 -14.17
C LEU A 75 -9.08 -10.87 -15.57
N GLY A 76 -8.63 -10.12 -16.60
CA GLY A 76 -8.50 -10.59 -17.99
C GLY A 76 -7.23 -11.40 -18.27
N GLY A 77 -6.37 -11.64 -17.27
CA GLY A 77 -5.14 -12.45 -17.40
C GLY A 77 -3.95 -11.73 -18.03
N ARG A 78 -4.05 -10.44 -18.36
CA ARG A 78 -2.95 -9.65 -18.94
C ARG A 78 -1.91 -9.22 -17.89
N ILE A 79 -2.33 -9.05 -16.66
CA ILE A 79 -1.50 -8.67 -15.51
C ILE A 79 -1.45 -9.84 -14.53
N GLN A 80 -0.25 -10.19 -14.07
CA GLN A 80 -0.02 -11.28 -13.13
C GLN A 80 0.25 -10.82 -11.71
N MET A 81 0.65 -9.56 -11.53
CA MET A 81 0.99 -8.98 -10.22
C MET A 81 0.38 -7.57 -10.09
N ASN A 82 -0.16 -7.26 -8.92
CA ASN A 82 -0.64 -5.92 -8.59
C ASN A 82 -0.47 -5.63 -7.10
N PHE A 83 -0.23 -4.36 -6.78
CA PHE A 83 -0.47 -3.82 -5.44
C PHE A 83 -1.71 -2.95 -5.47
N GLY A 84 -2.53 -3.04 -4.45
CA GLY A 84 -3.73 -2.20 -4.35
C GLY A 84 -4.19 -2.08 -2.91
N THR A 85 -5.15 -1.18 -2.65
CA THR A 85 -5.70 -1.03 -1.29
C THR A 85 -6.43 -2.31 -0.89
N THR A 86 -6.29 -2.70 0.37
CA THR A 86 -6.97 -3.89 0.90
C THR A 86 -8.48 -3.81 0.65
N ALA A 87 -9.10 -2.65 0.88
CA ALA A 87 -10.53 -2.48 0.67
C ALA A 87 -10.98 -2.73 -0.77
N THR A 88 -10.21 -2.27 -1.76
CA THR A 88 -10.55 -2.48 -3.18
C THR A 88 -10.40 -3.95 -3.59
N LEU A 89 -9.38 -4.64 -3.06
CA LEU A 89 -9.04 -6.00 -3.48
C LEU A 89 -9.73 -7.09 -2.64
N LEU A 90 -10.19 -6.78 -1.44
CA LEU A 90 -10.83 -7.74 -0.52
C LEU A 90 -11.98 -8.53 -1.16
N PRO A 91 -12.94 -7.90 -1.87
CA PRO A 91 -14.00 -8.65 -2.53
C PRO A 91 -13.49 -9.62 -3.60
N LEU A 92 -12.42 -9.27 -4.31
CA LEU A 92 -11.83 -10.12 -5.34
C LEU A 92 -11.04 -11.27 -4.73
N ILE A 93 -10.37 -11.03 -3.61
CA ILE A 93 -9.66 -12.06 -2.82
C ILE A 93 -10.66 -13.08 -2.29
N GLN A 94 -11.75 -12.62 -1.67
CA GLN A 94 -12.82 -13.48 -1.15
C GLN A 94 -13.51 -14.31 -2.22
N GLN A 95 -13.62 -13.78 -3.45
CA GLN A 95 -14.16 -14.50 -4.60
C GLN A 95 -13.13 -15.42 -5.28
N GLY A 96 -11.89 -15.48 -4.81
CA GLY A 96 -10.82 -16.26 -5.43
C GLY A 96 -10.38 -15.76 -6.81
N LYS A 97 -10.78 -14.54 -7.20
CA LYS A 97 -10.42 -13.93 -8.49
C LYS A 97 -8.99 -13.41 -8.53
N VAL A 98 -8.42 -13.15 -7.38
CA VAL A 98 -7.00 -12.85 -7.17
C VAL A 98 -6.54 -13.54 -5.89
N ARG A 99 -5.24 -13.79 -5.75
CA ARG A 99 -4.65 -14.38 -4.54
C ARG A 99 -3.81 -13.34 -3.83
N ALA A 100 -4.12 -13.07 -2.56
CA ALA A 100 -3.31 -12.25 -1.68
C ALA A 100 -2.07 -13.01 -1.22
N LEU A 101 -0.90 -12.37 -1.26
CA LEU A 101 0.36 -12.96 -0.80
C LEU A 101 0.91 -12.29 0.44
N ALA A 102 0.81 -10.96 0.54
CA ALA A 102 1.26 -10.22 1.72
C ALA A 102 0.62 -8.84 1.79
N VAL A 103 0.44 -8.32 3.01
CA VAL A 103 0.05 -6.92 3.27
C VAL A 103 1.29 -6.07 3.59
N THR A 104 1.22 -4.76 3.26
CA THR A 104 2.37 -3.85 3.45
C THR A 104 2.39 -3.17 4.83
N THR A 105 1.46 -3.51 5.70
CA THR A 105 1.41 -3.03 7.08
C THR A 105 2.43 -3.73 7.97
N GLN A 106 2.79 -3.11 9.12
CA GLN A 106 3.67 -3.72 10.11
C GLN A 106 3.02 -4.92 10.82
N ALA A 107 1.70 -4.90 10.98
CA ALA A 107 0.90 -6.00 11.50
C ALA A 107 -0.07 -6.49 10.43
N ARG A 108 -0.55 -7.73 10.57
CA ARG A 108 -1.55 -8.31 9.65
C ARG A 108 -2.84 -7.50 9.68
N SER A 109 -3.51 -7.44 8.54
CA SER A 109 -4.82 -6.79 8.43
C SER A 109 -5.90 -7.60 9.14
N LYS A 110 -6.81 -6.92 9.82
CA LYS A 110 -8.00 -7.56 10.43
C LYS A 110 -8.91 -8.22 9.40
N ASP A 111 -8.95 -7.65 8.18
CA ASP A 111 -9.77 -8.16 7.08
C ASP A 111 -9.10 -9.35 6.37
N LEU A 112 -7.78 -9.54 6.56
CA LEU A 112 -6.97 -10.59 5.95
C LEU A 112 -6.04 -11.23 7.00
N PRO A 113 -6.57 -11.85 8.07
CA PRO A 113 -5.77 -12.32 9.19
C PRO A 113 -4.78 -13.44 8.83
N ASP A 114 -5.10 -14.22 7.81
CA ASP A 114 -4.27 -15.32 7.33
C ASP A 114 -3.17 -14.87 6.34
N VAL A 115 -3.24 -13.63 5.84
CA VAL A 115 -2.26 -13.08 4.91
C VAL A 115 -1.10 -12.46 5.70
N PRO A 116 0.14 -12.94 5.50
CA PRO A 116 1.31 -12.42 6.20
C PRO A 116 1.61 -10.98 5.80
N THR A 117 2.42 -10.30 6.61
CA THR A 117 2.98 -9.00 6.23
C THR A 117 4.20 -9.18 5.30
N MET A 118 4.62 -8.09 4.63
CA MET A 118 5.88 -8.07 3.88
C MET A 118 7.07 -8.33 4.80
N VAL A 119 7.02 -7.85 6.05
CA VAL A 119 8.06 -8.12 7.07
C VAL A 119 8.14 -9.62 7.38
N GLU A 120 7.03 -10.28 7.66
CA GLU A 120 6.95 -11.73 7.90
C GLU A 120 7.41 -12.53 6.66
N SER A 121 7.23 -11.96 5.46
CA SER A 121 7.65 -12.55 4.19
C SER A 121 9.12 -12.30 3.85
N GLY A 122 9.90 -11.64 4.73
CA GLY A 122 11.31 -11.36 4.56
C GLY A 122 11.65 -10.16 3.67
N LEU A 123 10.69 -9.26 3.44
CA LEU A 123 10.83 -8.04 2.64
C LEU A 123 10.42 -6.78 3.45
N PRO A 124 11.11 -6.48 4.57
CA PRO A 124 10.74 -5.35 5.44
C PRO A 124 10.80 -3.99 4.74
N GLU A 125 11.60 -3.86 3.69
CA GLU A 125 11.70 -2.63 2.88
C GLU A 125 10.38 -2.28 2.20
N LEU A 126 9.52 -3.28 1.97
CA LEU A 126 8.20 -3.10 1.35
C LEU A 126 7.07 -2.90 2.36
N ALA A 127 7.38 -2.71 3.63
CA ALA A 127 6.40 -2.29 4.63
C ALA A 127 6.10 -0.78 4.48
N LEU A 128 5.43 -0.43 3.38
CA LEU A 128 5.07 0.94 2.99
C LEU A 128 3.55 1.08 2.96
N THR A 129 3.05 2.14 3.60
CA THR A 129 1.62 2.46 3.61
C THR A 129 1.39 3.88 3.12
N PHE A 130 0.25 4.12 2.49
CA PHE A 130 -0.18 5.48 2.23
C PHE A 130 -0.75 6.07 3.53
N SER A 131 -0.31 7.27 3.88
CA SER A 131 -0.81 7.99 5.05
C SER A 131 -1.46 9.31 4.65
N ALA A 132 -2.51 9.69 5.36
CA ALA A 132 -3.18 10.98 5.23
C ALA A 132 -3.14 11.73 6.56
N GLY A 133 -2.97 13.04 6.51
CA GLY A 133 -2.94 13.88 7.70
C GLY A 133 -3.26 15.34 7.40
N LEU A 134 -3.56 16.09 8.45
CA LEU A 134 -3.72 17.54 8.39
C LEU A 134 -2.46 18.23 8.90
N LEU A 135 -2.05 19.27 8.20
CA LEU A 135 -0.96 20.15 8.59
C LEU A 135 -1.48 21.59 8.71
N ALA A 136 -1.01 22.31 9.71
CA ALA A 136 -1.26 23.72 9.86
C ALA A 136 -0.09 24.52 9.28
N PRO A 137 -0.31 25.76 8.82
CA PRO A 137 0.76 26.68 8.44
C PRO A 137 1.80 26.87 9.56
N ALA A 138 3.05 27.09 9.19
CA ALA A 138 4.09 27.42 10.16
C ALA A 138 3.72 28.68 10.96
N GLY A 139 3.95 28.64 12.29
CA GLY A 139 3.60 29.74 13.19
C GLY A 139 2.15 29.75 13.68
N THR A 140 1.32 28.76 13.32
CA THR A 140 0.01 28.58 13.96
C THR A 140 0.19 28.41 15.47
N PRO A 141 -0.53 29.18 16.33
CA PRO A 141 -0.46 29.05 17.78
C PRO A 141 -0.71 27.61 18.26
N ALA A 142 0.06 27.19 19.28
CA ALA A 142 0.03 25.80 19.75
C ALA A 142 -1.36 25.37 20.27
N ASP A 143 -2.07 26.27 20.95
CA ASP A 143 -3.43 26.06 21.45
C ASP A 143 -4.42 25.77 20.33
N ILE A 144 -4.29 26.45 19.19
CA ILE A 144 -5.11 26.18 17.98
C ILE A 144 -4.76 24.80 17.42
N VAL A 145 -3.48 24.46 17.30
CA VAL A 145 -3.06 23.13 16.81
C VAL A 145 -3.57 22.02 17.71
N HIS A 146 -3.46 22.20 19.04
CA HIS A 146 -3.99 21.22 20.00
C HIS A 146 -5.50 21.07 19.92
N LYS A 147 -6.22 22.19 19.78
CA LYS A 147 -7.68 22.16 19.61
C LYS A 147 -8.09 21.41 18.36
N LEU A 148 -7.45 21.73 17.21
CA LEU A 148 -7.72 21.01 15.95
C LEU A 148 -7.40 19.53 16.06
N ASN A 149 -6.31 19.14 16.71
CA ASN A 149 -5.99 17.73 16.93
C ASN A 149 -7.03 17.03 17.79
N PHE A 150 -7.45 17.66 18.90
CA PHE A 150 -8.49 17.12 19.79
C PHE A 150 -9.80 16.88 19.03
N GLU A 151 -10.33 17.93 18.36
CA GLU A 151 -11.61 17.85 17.64
C GLU A 151 -11.54 16.83 16.48
N THR A 152 -10.42 16.78 15.78
CA THR A 152 -10.19 15.78 14.72
C THR A 152 -10.18 14.37 15.29
N ASN A 153 -9.46 14.13 16.38
CA ASN A 153 -9.38 12.81 17.03
C ASN A 153 -10.76 12.36 17.57
N GLU A 154 -11.56 13.29 18.09
CA GLU A 154 -12.93 12.97 18.52
C GLU A 154 -13.84 12.64 17.33
N ALA A 155 -13.75 13.40 16.25
CA ALA A 155 -14.47 13.12 15.01
C ALA A 155 -14.12 11.72 14.44
N MET A 156 -12.85 11.33 14.46
CA MET A 156 -12.37 10.03 13.99
C MET A 156 -12.91 8.83 14.78
N LYS A 157 -13.45 9.04 15.98
CA LYS A 157 -14.10 8.01 16.80
C LYS A 157 -15.57 7.79 16.44
N THR A 158 -16.17 8.71 15.66
CA THR A 158 -17.60 8.59 15.32
C THR A 158 -17.84 7.41 14.37
N PRO A 159 -18.95 6.65 14.57
CA PRO A 159 -19.26 5.52 13.69
C PRO A 159 -19.42 5.93 12.22
N GLU A 160 -19.96 7.11 11.96
CA GLU A 160 -20.18 7.65 10.61
C GLU A 160 -18.84 7.84 9.88
N LEU A 161 -17.87 8.53 10.52
CA LEU A 161 -16.57 8.80 9.90
C LEU A 161 -15.75 7.53 9.75
N THR A 162 -15.75 6.67 10.78
CA THR A 162 -15.06 5.37 10.74
C THR A 162 -15.59 4.50 9.60
N ALA A 163 -16.90 4.39 9.44
CA ALA A 163 -17.51 3.64 8.35
C ALA A 163 -17.24 4.26 6.97
N GLY A 164 -17.27 5.59 6.88
CA GLY A 164 -16.93 6.32 5.65
C GLY A 164 -15.49 6.07 5.21
N MET A 165 -14.54 6.14 6.13
CA MET A 165 -13.14 5.88 5.87
C MET A 165 -12.86 4.42 5.49
N ALA A 166 -13.49 3.47 6.19
CA ALA A 166 -13.36 2.05 5.85
C ALA A 166 -13.82 1.76 4.42
N LYS A 167 -14.92 2.38 3.95
CA LYS A 167 -15.37 2.26 2.55
C LYS A 167 -14.34 2.76 1.53
N LEU A 168 -13.50 3.73 1.93
CA LEU A 168 -12.43 4.28 1.09
C LEU A 168 -11.10 3.51 1.26
N GLY A 169 -11.07 2.51 2.13
CA GLY A 169 -9.88 1.72 2.41
C GLY A 169 -8.88 2.40 3.35
N PHE A 170 -9.36 3.30 4.19
CA PHE A 170 -8.57 3.95 5.21
C PHE A 170 -8.86 3.41 6.59
N GLU A 171 -7.80 3.22 7.36
CA GLU A 171 -7.87 2.88 8.79
C GLU A 171 -7.61 4.15 9.62
N PRO A 172 -8.60 4.61 10.42
CA PRO A 172 -8.45 5.79 11.25
C PRO A 172 -7.28 5.68 12.23
N GLN A 173 -6.58 6.79 12.45
CA GLN A 173 -5.49 6.91 13.41
C GLN A 173 -5.78 8.03 14.40
N ILE A 174 -5.69 7.74 15.69
CA ILE A 174 -5.92 8.69 16.78
C ILE A 174 -4.57 8.97 17.44
N TRP A 175 -3.88 9.98 16.92
CA TRP A 175 -2.54 10.33 17.39
C TRP A 175 -2.46 11.72 17.97
N PRO A 176 -1.65 11.91 19.03
CA PRO A 176 -1.24 13.25 19.45
C PRO A 176 -0.34 13.91 18.39
N THR A 177 -0.25 15.22 18.44
CA THR A 177 0.50 16.04 17.46
C THR A 177 1.96 15.63 17.38
N GLU A 178 2.58 15.34 18.53
CA GLU A 178 3.99 14.98 18.66
C GLU A 178 4.33 13.69 17.93
N ASN A 179 3.44 12.70 18.02
CA ASN A 179 3.62 11.40 17.35
C ASN A 179 3.54 11.57 15.82
N TYR A 180 2.63 12.42 15.34
CA TYR A 180 2.53 12.68 13.91
C TYR A 180 3.72 13.50 13.40
N ALA A 181 4.21 14.46 14.17
CA ALA A 181 5.43 15.21 13.82
C ALA A 181 6.65 14.28 13.72
N ALA A 182 6.86 13.40 14.70
CA ALA A 182 7.94 12.43 14.68
C ALA A 182 7.83 11.47 13.48
N PHE A 183 6.63 10.99 13.18
CA PHE A 183 6.35 10.15 12.01
C PHE A 183 6.71 10.87 10.71
N LEU A 184 6.33 12.13 10.53
CA LEU A 184 6.65 12.90 9.32
C LEU A 184 8.16 13.06 9.13
N VAL A 185 8.91 13.34 10.20
CA VAL A 185 10.38 13.45 10.14
C VAL A 185 11.00 12.13 9.65
N GLU A 186 10.51 11.00 10.15
CA GLU A 186 11.00 9.68 9.73
C GLU A 186 10.63 9.37 8.27
N GLU A 187 9.38 9.65 7.86
CA GLU A 187 8.93 9.47 6.48
C GLU A 187 9.72 10.36 5.51
N MET A 188 9.96 11.63 5.84
CA MET A 188 10.78 12.53 5.02
C MET A 188 12.21 12.02 4.82
N ARG A 189 12.74 11.27 5.77
CA ARG A 189 14.07 10.61 5.66
C ARG A 189 13.99 9.33 4.85
N ARG A 190 12.92 8.55 5.03
CA ARG A 190 12.74 7.21 4.47
C ARG A 190 12.38 7.24 2.97
N TRP A 191 11.50 8.14 2.55
CA TRP A 191 10.95 8.13 1.19
C TRP A 191 11.93 8.47 0.06
N PRO A 192 12.82 9.47 0.16
CA PRO A 192 13.69 9.86 -0.96
C PRO A 192 14.53 8.70 -1.54
N PRO A 193 15.23 7.87 -0.73
CA PRO A 193 15.98 6.74 -1.28
C PRO A 193 15.06 5.67 -1.90
N ILE A 194 13.86 5.45 -1.37
CA ILE A 194 12.89 4.48 -1.91
C ILE A 194 12.40 4.93 -3.29
N VAL A 195 11.95 6.17 -3.42
CA VAL A 195 11.48 6.75 -4.69
C VAL A 195 12.59 6.73 -5.75
N LYS A 196 13.81 7.09 -5.34
CA LYS A 196 14.98 7.04 -6.23
C LYS A 196 15.29 5.61 -6.70
N ALA A 197 15.28 4.64 -5.79
CA ALA A 197 15.52 3.24 -6.11
C ALA A 197 14.43 2.64 -7.02
N ALA A 198 13.17 3.06 -6.82
CA ALA A 198 12.05 2.68 -7.67
C ALA A 198 12.08 3.32 -9.07
N GLY A 199 13.02 4.24 -9.35
CA GLY A 199 13.15 4.91 -10.65
C GLY A 199 11.96 5.83 -11.00
N VAL A 200 11.13 6.17 -10.02
CA VAL A 200 10.00 7.08 -10.21
C VAL A 200 10.52 8.51 -10.27
N LYS A 201 10.25 9.19 -11.37
CA LYS A 201 10.62 10.61 -11.54
C LYS A 201 9.46 11.48 -11.06
N PRO A 202 9.73 12.56 -10.31
CA PRO A 202 8.72 13.58 -10.07
C PRO A 202 8.32 14.21 -11.42
N GLU A 203 7.04 14.40 -11.61
CA GLU A 203 6.48 15.17 -12.74
C GLU A 203 6.70 16.67 -12.54
#